data_d81a5f4e5e3f9a43897356bd280ea7ef
#
_entry.id   d81a5f4e5e3f9a43897356bd280ea7ef
#
_cell.length_a   1.000
_cell.length_b   1.000
_cell.length_c   1.000
_cell.angle_alpha   90.00
_cell.angle_beta   90.00
_cell.angle_gamma   90.00
#
_symmetry.space_group_name_H-M   'P 1'
#
loop_
_entity.id
_entity.type
_entity.pdbx_description
1 polymer ?
#
loop_
_entity_poly.entity_id
_entity_poly.type
_entity_poly.pdbx_seq_one_letter_code
_entity_poly.pdbx_strand_id
1 'polypeptide(L)'
;MNLAETLALLKSKIDKLSINEDKGHLDHPEDLIFLSGSEGANRAIQSTIATVKNPATVTIKWDGYPALIFGRNSSGKFSIMDKHMFNKKDGTGRQVFSPQQFVQYDQARGVERDSLWPIINEIWPGLEKASKGAKGYYWGDLLFHQPLNDQNGSYVFKANPNGITYKVEANSPIGQLMSGKRAGIAVHQYIDPNAMTTDEAVTLNGNIGQLKNNSDVAIVPSAMPTAPKLKIDTTLVKNAQNAVKKYGPAVDQLMNTAPQARNTFNQLFTVYINKKIVAGDLNNLLAGFMDFVQNRPMTDKMKAKIVEHLKANEAGLVGAFTIWIEMYKLKMSVVNQLNKAAEVSPVN
;
A
#
# COMPACT_ATOMS: atom_id res chain seq x y z
N MET A 1 -29.55 -26.19 -7.53
CA MET A 1 -28.27 -25.49 -7.84
C MET A 1 -27.19 -26.54 -7.80
N ASN A 2 -26.54 -26.82 -8.91
CA ASN A 2 -25.50 -27.84 -8.98
C ASN A 2 -24.15 -27.28 -8.47
N LEU A 3 -23.15 -28.15 -8.23
CA LEU A 3 -21.84 -27.76 -7.70
C LEU A 3 -21.13 -26.71 -8.57
N ALA A 4 -21.30 -26.80 -9.90
CA ALA A 4 -20.69 -25.86 -10.86
C ALA A 4 -21.33 -24.47 -10.77
N GLU A 5 -22.66 -24.39 -10.59
CA GLU A 5 -23.38 -23.13 -10.37
C GLU A 5 -23.00 -22.49 -9.04
N THR A 6 -22.84 -23.32 -7.99
CA THR A 6 -22.38 -22.85 -6.67
C THR A 6 -20.95 -22.33 -6.73
N LEU A 7 -20.05 -23.01 -7.45
CA LEU A 7 -18.66 -22.57 -7.65
C LEU A 7 -18.58 -21.31 -8.52
N ALA A 8 -19.40 -21.20 -9.57
CA ALA A 8 -19.48 -20.00 -10.40
C ALA A 8 -20.03 -18.79 -9.61
N LEU A 9 -21.01 -19.00 -8.75
CA LEU A 9 -21.55 -17.97 -7.86
C LEU A 9 -20.55 -17.56 -6.78
N LEU A 10 -19.83 -18.52 -6.21
CA LEU A 10 -18.72 -18.26 -5.28
C LEU A 10 -17.57 -17.50 -5.96
N LYS A 11 -17.19 -17.91 -7.16
CA LYS A 11 -16.16 -17.22 -7.95
C LYS A 11 -16.59 -15.78 -8.28
N SER A 12 -17.82 -15.57 -8.75
CA SER A 12 -18.40 -14.23 -8.99
C SER A 12 -18.49 -13.39 -7.70
N LYS A 13 -18.71 -14.01 -6.55
CA LYS A 13 -18.68 -13.31 -5.25
C LYS A 13 -17.25 -13.01 -4.80
N ILE A 14 -16.29 -13.90 -5.08
CA ILE A 14 -14.87 -13.70 -4.79
C ILE A 14 -14.30 -12.61 -5.71
N ASP A 15 -14.65 -12.59 -6.99
CA ASP A 15 -14.26 -11.54 -7.94
C ASP A 15 -14.86 -10.17 -7.57
N LYS A 16 -16.06 -10.15 -6.95
CA LYS A 16 -16.64 -8.94 -6.34
C LYS A 16 -16.07 -8.59 -4.98
N LEU A 17 -15.33 -9.51 -4.34
CA LEU A 17 -14.56 -9.28 -3.12
C LEU A 17 -13.16 -8.76 -3.41
N SER A 18 -12.73 -8.67 -4.68
CA SER A 18 -11.54 -7.91 -5.03
C SER A 18 -11.74 -6.48 -4.52
N ILE A 19 -10.94 -6.10 -3.56
CA ILE A 19 -10.80 -4.70 -3.12
C ILE A 19 -10.55 -3.95 -4.42
N ASN A 20 -11.41 -3.00 -4.75
CA ASN A 20 -11.25 -2.17 -5.93
C ASN A 20 -9.88 -1.52 -5.87
N GLU A 21 -8.94 -2.02 -6.64
CA GLU A 21 -7.63 -1.41 -6.87
C GLU A 21 -7.77 -0.16 -7.76
N ASP A 22 -8.79 0.66 -7.48
CA ASP A 22 -8.92 1.95 -8.12
C ASP A 22 -7.72 2.80 -7.70
N LYS A 23 -6.76 2.92 -8.60
CA LYS A 23 -5.58 3.79 -8.57
C LYS A 23 -4.31 3.26 -7.89
N GLY A 24 -4.06 1.97 -7.81
CA GLY A 24 -2.78 1.44 -7.32
C GLY A 24 -2.50 1.71 -5.84
N HIS A 25 -3.49 2.11 -5.06
CA HIS A 25 -3.46 2.21 -3.62
C HIS A 25 -4.19 1.01 -3.01
N LEU A 26 -3.48 0.25 -2.18
CA LEU A 26 -4.10 -0.77 -1.34
C LEU A 26 -4.71 -0.06 -0.13
N ASP A 27 -6.04 -0.09 -0.03
CA ASP A 27 -6.74 0.44 1.12
C ASP A 27 -6.56 -0.48 2.33
N HIS A 28 -6.47 0.10 3.52
CA HIS A 28 -6.53 -0.69 4.74
C HIS A 28 -7.93 -1.30 4.88
N PRO A 29 -8.07 -2.61 5.20
CA PRO A 29 -9.37 -3.25 5.29
C PRO A 29 -10.37 -2.50 6.17
N GLU A 30 -9.92 -1.96 7.30
CA GLU A 30 -10.77 -1.18 8.22
C GLU A 30 -11.27 0.14 7.62
N ASP A 31 -10.58 0.72 6.65
CA ASP A 31 -10.97 1.98 6.01
C ASP A 31 -12.15 1.78 5.03
N LEU A 32 -12.45 0.54 4.66
CA LEU A 32 -13.59 0.23 3.79
C LEU A 32 -14.93 0.69 4.35
N ILE A 33 -15.04 0.90 5.68
CA ILE A 33 -16.23 1.51 6.30
C ILE A 33 -16.47 2.93 5.76
N PHE A 34 -15.42 3.71 5.52
CA PHE A 34 -15.52 5.07 4.99
C PHE A 34 -15.74 5.08 3.47
N LEU A 35 -15.25 4.06 2.76
CA LEU A 35 -15.35 3.97 1.31
C LEU A 35 -16.69 3.40 0.84
N SER A 36 -17.19 2.38 1.51
CA SER A 36 -18.36 1.60 1.09
C SER A 36 -19.37 1.34 2.21
N GLY A 37 -19.28 2.06 3.34
CA GLY A 37 -20.22 1.94 4.44
C GLY A 37 -20.23 0.54 5.08
N SER A 38 -21.39 0.10 5.53
CA SER A 38 -21.57 -1.19 6.20
C SER A 38 -21.21 -2.39 5.31
N GLU A 39 -21.42 -2.30 4.00
CA GLU A 39 -21.02 -3.33 3.03
C GLU A 39 -19.48 -3.45 2.99
N GLY A 40 -18.76 -2.31 2.96
CA GLY A 40 -17.30 -2.27 3.01
C GLY A 40 -16.76 -2.93 4.29
N ALA A 41 -17.34 -2.61 5.43
CA ALA A 41 -16.96 -3.23 6.70
C ALA A 41 -17.18 -4.75 6.71
N ASN A 42 -18.32 -5.23 6.20
CA ASN A 42 -18.57 -6.66 6.07
C ASN A 42 -17.54 -7.35 5.16
N ARG A 43 -17.19 -6.75 4.03
CA ARG A 43 -16.13 -7.26 3.14
C ARG A 43 -14.79 -7.33 3.86
N ALA A 44 -14.41 -6.30 4.62
CA ALA A 44 -13.18 -6.27 5.40
C ALA A 44 -13.09 -7.41 6.42
N ILE A 45 -14.17 -7.64 7.16
CA ILE A 45 -14.26 -8.75 8.13
C ILE A 45 -14.10 -10.10 7.42
N GLN A 46 -14.81 -10.32 6.31
CA GLN A 46 -14.71 -11.56 5.53
C GLN A 46 -13.32 -11.76 4.92
N SER A 47 -12.70 -10.70 4.40
CA SER A 47 -11.33 -10.74 3.89
C SER A 47 -10.33 -11.14 4.97
N THR A 48 -10.44 -10.58 6.18
CA THR A 48 -9.58 -10.94 7.32
C THR A 48 -9.75 -12.41 7.71
N ILE A 49 -10.99 -12.93 7.73
CA ILE A 49 -11.25 -14.34 7.97
C ILE A 49 -10.65 -15.21 6.87
N ALA A 50 -10.77 -14.81 5.60
CA ALA A 50 -10.20 -15.54 4.46
C ALA A 50 -8.67 -15.59 4.52
N THR A 51 -8.02 -14.50 4.91
CA THR A 51 -6.57 -14.40 5.13
C THR A 51 -6.10 -15.44 6.16
N VAL A 52 -6.81 -15.57 7.28
CA VAL A 52 -6.47 -16.58 8.32
C VAL A 52 -6.64 -18.01 7.81
N LYS A 53 -7.63 -18.26 6.96
CA LYS A 53 -7.87 -19.59 6.35
C LYS A 53 -6.83 -19.93 5.27
N ASN A 54 -6.28 -18.95 4.59
CA ASN A 54 -5.28 -19.13 3.53
C ASN A 54 -4.09 -18.17 3.69
N PRO A 55 -3.26 -18.37 4.73
CA PRO A 55 -2.15 -17.46 5.04
C PRO A 55 -1.05 -17.45 3.97
N ALA A 56 -0.99 -18.45 3.09
CA ALA A 56 -0.03 -18.51 2.00
C ALA A 56 -0.21 -17.39 0.94
N THR A 57 -1.34 -16.69 0.96
CA THR A 57 -1.60 -15.54 0.07
C THR A 57 -1.17 -14.21 0.66
N VAL A 58 -0.70 -14.19 1.90
CA VAL A 58 -0.29 -12.95 2.57
C VAL A 58 1.14 -12.62 2.20
N THR A 59 1.35 -11.38 1.79
CA THR A 59 2.68 -10.84 1.51
C THR A 59 2.95 -9.62 2.38
N ILE A 60 4.22 -9.39 2.72
CA ILE A 60 4.66 -8.15 3.35
C ILE A 60 4.89 -7.13 2.25
N LYS A 61 4.13 -6.03 2.27
CA LYS A 61 4.41 -4.89 1.41
C LYS A 61 5.58 -4.11 2.01
N TRP A 62 6.67 -4.06 1.28
CA TRP A 62 7.77 -3.18 1.61
C TRP A 62 7.36 -1.72 1.40
N ASP A 63 7.78 -0.84 2.29
CA ASP A 63 7.63 0.61 2.19
C ASP A 63 9.01 1.24 2.12
N GLY A 64 9.43 1.58 0.92
CA GLY A 64 10.72 2.18 0.62
C GLY A 64 10.58 3.58 0.01
N TYR A 65 11.69 4.23 -0.23
CA TYR A 65 11.73 5.55 -0.86
C TYR A 65 13.05 5.77 -1.61
N PRO A 66 12.98 6.34 -2.81
CA PRO A 66 11.79 6.69 -3.58
C PRO A 66 11.12 5.48 -4.25
N ALA A 67 9.84 5.66 -4.61
CA ALA A 67 9.19 4.75 -5.54
C ALA A 67 9.69 5.00 -6.97
N LEU A 68 10.13 3.93 -7.64
CA LEU A 68 10.72 3.99 -8.97
C LEU A 68 9.99 3.05 -9.94
N ILE A 69 9.87 3.49 -11.17
CA ILE A 69 9.43 2.67 -12.31
C ILE A 69 10.65 2.46 -13.20
N PHE A 70 11.02 1.21 -13.43
CA PHE A 70 12.19 0.89 -14.25
C PHE A 70 11.90 -0.31 -15.14
N GLY A 71 12.60 -0.40 -16.26
CA GLY A 71 12.42 -1.51 -17.19
C GLY A 71 12.68 -1.12 -18.63
N ARG A 72 12.07 -1.87 -19.57
CA ARG A 72 12.32 -1.68 -20.99
C ARG A 72 11.04 -1.44 -21.77
N ASN A 73 11.08 -0.44 -22.63
CA ASN A 73 10.00 -0.17 -23.57
C ASN A 73 9.90 -1.27 -24.65
N SER A 74 8.94 -1.16 -25.55
CA SER A 74 8.71 -2.10 -26.65
C SER A 74 9.92 -2.25 -27.61
N SER A 75 10.77 -1.22 -27.71
CA SER A 75 12.03 -1.27 -28.50
C SER A 75 13.25 -1.76 -27.68
N GLY A 76 13.05 -2.20 -26.44
CA GLY A 76 14.10 -2.75 -25.58
C GLY A 76 14.99 -1.72 -24.89
N LYS A 77 14.73 -0.42 -25.02
CA LYS A 77 15.49 0.64 -24.35
C LYS A 77 15.13 0.69 -22.88
N PHE A 78 16.15 0.73 -22.02
CA PHE A 78 16.01 0.78 -20.58
C PHE A 78 15.75 2.21 -20.09
N SER A 79 14.92 2.34 -19.06
CA SER A 79 14.60 3.60 -18.38
C SER A 79 14.43 3.38 -16.88
N ILE A 80 14.75 4.43 -16.10
CA ILE A 80 14.27 4.62 -14.73
C ILE A 80 13.47 5.91 -14.69
N MET A 81 12.32 5.88 -14.04
CA MET A 81 11.36 6.98 -14.00
C MET A 81 10.71 7.07 -12.62
N ASP A 82 10.18 8.22 -12.28
CA ASP A 82 9.15 8.34 -11.25
C ASP A 82 7.73 8.25 -11.85
N LYS A 83 6.71 8.21 -10.99
CA LYS A 83 5.31 8.15 -11.42
C LYS A 83 4.91 9.33 -12.30
N HIS A 84 5.42 10.54 -12.02
CA HIS A 84 5.12 11.73 -12.82
C HIS A 84 5.70 11.62 -14.23
N MET A 85 6.95 11.16 -14.37
CA MET A 85 7.60 10.93 -15.66
C MET A 85 6.81 9.91 -16.47
N PHE A 86 6.44 8.78 -15.86
CA PHE A 86 5.70 7.72 -16.53
C PHE A 86 4.35 8.20 -17.05
N ASN A 87 3.58 8.89 -16.21
CA ASN A 87 2.20 9.33 -16.50
C ASN A 87 2.13 10.58 -17.38
N LYS A 88 3.27 11.15 -17.83
CA LYS A 88 3.24 12.34 -18.66
C LYS A 88 2.59 12.06 -20.01
N LYS A 89 1.51 12.78 -20.31
CA LYS A 89 0.61 12.53 -21.46
C LYS A 89 1.33 12.56 -22.80
N ASP A 90 2.31 13.45 -22.99
CA ASP A 90 3.09 13.56 -24.23
C ASP A 90 4.14 12.47 -24.40
N GLY A 91 4.30 11.58 -23.42
CA GLY A 91 5.23 10.45 -23.43
C GLY A 91 6.71 10.82 -23.29
N THR A 92 7.07 12.11 -23.18
CA THR A 92 8.48 12.53 -23.08
C THR A 92 9.17 12.01 -21.81
N GLY A 93 8.44 11.86 -20.71
CA GLY A 93 8.98 11.30 -19.47
C GLY A 93 9.37 9.82 -19.60
N ARG A 94 8.76 9.07 -20.54
CA ARG A 94 9.13 7.68 -20.84
C ARG A 94 10.32 7.54 -21.80
N GLN A 95 10.88 8.65 -22.25
CA GLN A 95 12.07 8.71 -23.14
C GLN A 95 13.36 9.03 -22.38
N VAL A 96 13.36 8.84 -21.06
CA VAL A 96 14.54 9.04 -20.21
C VAL A 96 15.35 7.75 -20.22
N PHE A 97 16.46 7.72 -20.96
CA PHE A 97 17.27 6.51 -21.22
C PHE A 97 18.67 6.60 -20.61
N SER A 98 18.95 7.58 -19.76
CA SER A 98 20.19 7.70 -19.01
C SER A 98 20.00 8.49 -17.71
N PRO A 99 20.92 8.33 -16.73
CA PRO A 99 20.89 9.14 -15.53
C PRO A 99 20.93 10.65 -15.80
N GLN A 100 21.72 11.07 -16.80
CA GLN A 100 21.83 12.46 -17.19
C GLN A 100 20.50 13.02 -17.71
N GLN A 101 19.80 12.23 -18.54
CA GLN A 101 18.47 12.60 -19.02
C GLN A 101 17.44 12.67 -17.88
N PHE A 102 17.56 11.82 -16.85
CA PHE A 102 16.72 11.90 -15.66
C PHE A 102 16.89 13.25 -14.95
N VAL A 103 18.14 13.67 -14.73
CA VAL A 103 18.45 14.99 -14.11
C VAL A 103 17.93 16.13 -14.97
N GLN A 104 18.20 16.10 -16.28
CA GLN A 104 17.75 17.13 -17.22
C GLN A 104 16.22 17.25 -17.24
N TYR A 105 15.52 16.13 -17.19
CA TYR A 105 14.06 16.11 -17.13
C TYR A 105 13.53 16.76 -15.84
N ASP A 106 14.15 16.48 -14.68
CA ASP A 106 13.79 17.12 -13.41
C ASP A 106 14.02 18.63 -13.45
N GLN A 107 15.21 19.06 -13.92
CA GLN A 107 15.57 20.46 -14.05
C GLN A 107 14.62 21.21 -14.99
N ALA A 108 14.26 20.60 -16.11
CA ALA A 108 13.32 21.19 -17.09
C ALA A 108 11.91 21.44 -16.53
N ARG A 109 11.51 20.69 -15.48
CA ARG A 109 10.23 20.89 -14.79
C ARG A 109 10.35 21.69 -13.47
N GLY A 110 11.53 22.26 -13.18
CA GLY A 110 11.79 23.05 -11.97
C GLY A 110 11.85 22.21 -10.68
N VAL A 111 12.25 20.94 -10.78
CA VAL A 111 12.40 20.06 -9.62
C VAL A 111 13.87 19.81 -9.36
N GLU A 112 14.29 20.11 -8.12
CA GLU A 112 15.63 19.83 -7.61
C GLU A 112 15.57 18.65 -6.65
N ARG A 113 16.34 17.60 -6.95
CA ARG A 113 16.43 16.37 -6.13
C ARG A 113 17.87 15.92 -5.97
N ASP A 114 18.70 16.83 -5.45
CA ASP A 114 20.15 16.64 -5.30
C ASP A 114 20.52 15.35 -4.54
N SER A 115 19.71 14.92 -3.58
CA SER A 115 19.91 13.68 -2.85
C SER A 115 19.56 12.43 -3.66
N LEU A 116 18.66 12.54 -4.66
CA LEU A 116 18.21 11.42 -5.47
C LEU A 116 19.08 11.18 -6.71
N TRP A 117 19.53 12.23 -7.37
CA TRP A 117 20.28 12.11 -8.63
C TRP A 117 21.55 11.24 -8.53
N PRO A 118 22.39 11.37 -7.47
CA PRO A 118 23.51 10.47 -7.28
C PRO A 118 23.08 8.99 -7.14
N ILE A 119 21.98 8.75 -6.42
CA ILE A 119 21.43 7.41 -6.21
C ILE A 119 20.99 6.81 -7.55
N ILE A 120 20.25 7.58 -8.37
CA ILE A 120 19.82 7.12 -9.71
C ILE A 120 21.04 6.77 -10.57
N ASN A 121 22.09 7.57 -10.54
CA ASN A 121 23.32 7.29 -11.28
C ASN A 121 24.00 5.99 -10.81
N GLU A 122 24.02 5.74 -9.50
CA GLU A 122 24.63 4.56 -8.89
C GLU A 122 23.87 3.27 -9.20
N ILE A 123 22.53 3.30 -9.09
CA ILE A 123 21.71 2.07 -9.26
C ILE A 123 21.39 1.76 -10.71
N TRP A 124 21.56 2.71 -11.65
CA TRP A 124 21.19 2.56 -13.05
C TRP A 124 21.77 1.32 -13.71
N PRO A 125 23.11 1.07 -13.68
CA PRO A 125 23.70 -0.09 -14.35
C PRO A 125 23.20 -1.42 -13.78
N GLY A 126 22.99 -1.46 -12.47
CA GLY A 126 22.49 -2.66 -11.78
C GLY A 126 21.04 -2.99 -12.17
N LEU A 127 20.15 -2.00 -12.23
CA LEU A 127 18.76 -2.18 -12.64
C LEU A 127 18.65 -2.48 -14.15
N GLU A 128 19.49 -1.86 -14.98
CA GLU A 128 19.57 -2.17 -16.41
C GLU A 128 19.97 -3.62 -16.65
N LYS A 129 20.97 -4.13 -15.91
CA LYS A 129 21.40 -5.52 -15.95
C LYS A 129 20.30 -6.46 -15.42
N ALA A 130 19.61 -6.08 -14.34
CA ALA A 130 18.50 -6.85 -13.77
C ALA A 130 17.34 -7.04 -14.76
N SER A 131 17.08 -6.04 -15.59
CA SER A 131 16.00 -6.05 -16.60
C SER A 131 16.43 -6.58 -17.96
N LYS A 132 17.66 -7.14 -18.10
CA LYS A 132 18.13 -7.66 -19.39
C LYS A 132 17.25 -8.83 -19.86
N GLY A 133 16.63 -8.67 -21.01
CA GLY A 133 15.69 -9.65 -21.58
C GLY A 133 14.27 -9.57 -21.05
N ALA A 134 14.00 -8.76 -20.04
CA ALA A 134 12.65 -8.45 -19.60
C ALA A 134 11.95 -7.49 -20.57
N LYS A 135 10.62 -7.58 -20.65
CA LYS A 135 9.77 -6.63 -21.37
C LYS A 135 8.89 -5.89 -20.38
N GLY A 136 8.58 -4.63 -20.67
CA GLY A 136 7.75 -3.78 -19.83
C GLY A 136 8.51 -3.18 -18.65
N TYR A 137 7.75 -2.59 -17.77
CA TYR A 137 8.26 -1.85 -16.65
C TYR A 137 7.83 -2.48 -15.32
N TYR A 138 8.61 -2.23 -14.30
CA TYR A 138 8.39 -2.72 -12.95
C TYR A 138 8.36 -1.53 -12.01
N TRP A 139 7.35 -1.48 -11.17
CA TRP A 139 7.19 -0.44 -10.18
C TRP A 139 7.51 -1.00 -8.80
N GLY A 140 8.41 -0.33 -8.10
CA GLY A 140 8.87 -0.77 -6.79
C GLY A 140 9.45 0.38 -5.97
N ASP A 141 9.77 0.06 -4.73
CA ASP A 141 10.31 1.00 -3.76
C ASP A 141 11.78 0.69 -3.50
N LEU A 142 12.64 1.69 -3.56
CA LEU A 142 14.04 1.55 -3.20
C LEU A 142 14.15 1.31 -1.68
N LEU A 143 14.75 0.19 -1.29
CA LEU A 143 14.92 -0.20 0.11
C LEU A 143 16.24 0.31 0.69
N PHE A 144 17.32 0.20 -0.08
CA PHE A 144 18.64 0.70 0.28
C PHE A 144 19.48 0.93 -0.98
N HIS A 145 20.44 1.84 -0.88
CA HIS A 145 21.37 2.18 -1.96
C HIS A 145 22.84 2.17 -1.50
N GLN A 146 23.10 1.54 -0.37
CA GLN A 146 24.43 1.25 0.17
C GLN A 146 24.42 -0.15 0.76
N PRO A 147 25.56 -0.87 0.79
CA PRO A 147 25.63 -2.19 1.36
C PRO A 147 25.14 -2.20 2.81
N LEU A 148 24.30 -3.17 3.13
CA LEU A 148 23.79 -3.36 4.47
C LEU A 148 24.84 -4.03 5.35
N ASN A 149 25.01 -3.55 6.58
CA ASN A 149 25.90 -4.14 7.56
C ASN A 149 25.14 -5.17 8.41
N ASP A 150 25.75 -6.33 8.61
CA ASP A 150 25.23 -7.34 9.55
C ASP A 150 25.38 -6.81 10.98
N GLN A 151 24.27 -6.78 11.69
CA GLN A 151 24.17 -6.40 13.10
C GLN A 151 23.68 -7.62 13.91
N ASN A 152 24.62 -8.42 14.39
CA ASN A 152 24.34 -9.62 15.18
C ASN A 152 23.39 -10.62 14.46
N GLY A 153 23.67 -10.92 13.19
CA GLY A 153 22.91 -11.87 12.39
C GLY A 153 21.67 -11.27 11.72
N SER A 154 21.54 -9.94 11.68
CA SER A 154 20.43 -9.26 11.05
C SER A 154 20.87 -7.99 10.33
N TYR A 155 20.20 -7.66 9.24
CA TYR A 155 20.25 -6.34 8.60
C TYR A 155 19.16 -5.45 9.19
N VAL A 156 19.54 -4.31 9.78
CA VAL A 156 18.60 -3.33 10.32
C VAL A 156 18.74 -2.05 9.50
N PHE A 157 17.67 -1.64 8.84
CA PHE A 157 17.69 -0.47 7.98
C PHE A 157 16.32 0.23 7.89
N LYS A 158 16.35 1.51 7.54
CA LYS A 158 15.20 2.34 7.34
C LYS A 158 15.10 2.68 5.85
N ALA A 159 14.19 2.03 5.16
CA ALA A 159 14.03 2.19 3.71
C ALA A 159 13.36 3.52 3.34
N ASN A 160 12.50 4.04 4.22
CA ASN A 160 11.85 5.35 4.07
C ASN A 160 12.19 6.20 5.31
N PRO A 161 12.76 7.43 5.16
CA PRO A 161 13.15 8.27 6.29
C PRO A 161 12.03 8.54 7.30
N ASN A 162 10.79 8.58 6.83
CA ASN A 162 9.60 8.83 7.65
C ASN A 162 8.80 7.56 7.94
N GLY A 163 9.32 6.40 7.55
CA GLY A 163 8.62 5.13 7.58
C GLY A 163 9.19 4.14 8.59
N ILE A 164 8.91 2.90 8.30
CA ILE A 164 9.21 1.74 9.14
C ILE A 164 10.70 1.40 9.07
N THR A 165 11.29 1.00 10.20
CA THR A 165 12.59 0.33 10.24
C THR A 165 12.37 -1.18 10.05
N TYR A 166 13.13 -1.78 9.16
CA TYR A 166 13.09 -3.22 8.90
C TYR A 166 14.24 -3.91 9.62
N LYS A 167 13.93 -5.07 10.19
CA LYS A 167 14.92 -6.06 10.64
C LYS A 167 14.76 -7.31 9.80
N VAL A 168 15.80 -7.70 9.08
CA VAL A 168 15.85 -8.87 8.19
C VAL A 168 16.91 -9.83 8.70
N GLU A 169 16.54 -11.08 9.01
CA GLU A 169 17.50 -12.09 9.42
C GLU A 169 18.51 -12.36 8.29
N ALA A 170 19.81 -12.19 8.55
CA ALA A 170 20.85 -12.27 7.52
C ALA A 170 20.94 -13.65 6.85
N ASN A 171 20.63 -14.72 7.58
CA ASN A 171 20.61 -16.10 7.08
C ASN A 171 19.27 -16.49 6.42
N SER A 172 18.26 -15.64 6.46
CA SER A 172 16.99 -15.88 5.72
C SER A 172 17.20 -15.78 4.20
N PRO A 173 16.34 -16.37 3.37
CA PRO A 173 16.39 -16.22 1.92
C PRO A 173 16.44 -14.77 1.47
N ILE A 174 15.67 -13.88 2.10
CA ILE A 174 15.67 -12.43 1.81
C ILE A 174 16.98 -11.80 2.27
N GLY A 175 17.49 -12.13 3.45
CA GLY A 175 18.78 -11.64 3.96
C GLY A 175 19.95 -12.03 3.05
N GLN A 176 20.00 -13.29 2.62
CA GLN A 176 21.01 -13.78 1.67
C GLN A 176 20.91 -13.07 0.32
N LEU A 177 19.68 -12.78 -0.15
CA LEU A 177 19.45 -12.02 -1.38
C LEU A 177 20.02 -10.60 -1.28
N MET A 178 19.91 -9.94 -0.12
CA MET A 178 20.39 -8.58 0.14
C MET A 178 21.90 -8.52 0.44
N SER A 179 22.50 -9.64 0.87
CA SER A 179 23.89 -9.70 1.30
C SER A 179 24.88 -9.23 0.23
N GLY A 180 25.73 -8.27 0.59
CA GLY A 180 26.79 -7.74 -0.27
C GLY A 180 26.29 -6.93 -1.47
N LYS A 181 24.98 -6.63 -1.58
CA LYS A 181 24.43 -5.80 -2.66
C LYS A 181 24.62 -4.31 -2.36
N ARG A 182 24.85 -3.53 -3.41
CA ARG A 182 24.93 -2.07 -3.32
C ARG A 182 23.55 -1.43 -3.17
N ALA A 183 22.53 -2.04 -3.79
CA ALA A 183 21.16 -1.55 -3.71
C ALA A 183 20.15 -2.70 -3.63
N GLY A 184 18.99 -2.41 -3.04
CA GLY A 184 17.84 -3.29 -3.06
C GLY A 184 16.57 -2.54 -3.44
N ILE A 185 15.77 -3.12 -4.32
CA ILE A 185 14.47 -2.57 -4.71
C ILE A 185 13.40 -3.63 -4.53
N ALA A 186 12.34 -3.30 -3.79
CA ALA A 186 11.18 -4.15 -3.66
C ALA A 186 10.23 -3.89 -4.82
N VAL A 187 9.88 -4.92 -5.57
CA VAL A 187 9.03 -4.80 -6.76
C VAL A 187 7.62 -5.25 -6.42
N HIS A 188 6.64 -4.37 -6.69
CA HIS A 188 5.24 -4.58 -6.32
C HIS A 188 4.35 -4.83 -7.54
N GLN A 189 4.61 -4.14 -8.65
CA GLN A 189 3.75 -4.13 -9.82
C GLN A 189 4.54 -4.24 -11.11
N TYR A 190 3.87 -4.78 -12.13
CA TYR A 190 4.32 -4.81 -13.52
C TYR A 190 3.44 -3.89 -14.35
N ILE A 191 4.05 -3.20 -15.33
CA ILE A 191 3.36 -2.31 -16.26
C ILE A 191 3.74 -2.74 -17.69
N ASP A 192 2.73 -2.97 -18.52
CA ASP A 192 2.96 -3.34 -19.94
C ASP A 192 3.79 -2.27 -20.65
N PRO A 193 4.70 -2.64 -21.59
CA PRO A 193 5.55 -1.66 -22.29
C PRO A 193 4.76 -0.67 -23.15
N ASN A 194 3.51 -0.95 -23.47
CA ASN A 194 2.61 -0.07 -24.24
C ASN A 194 1.65 0.74 -23.34
N ALA A 195 1.66 0.48 -22.04
CA ALA A 195 0.82 1.22 -21.10
C ALA A 195 1.16 2.72 -21.09
N MET A 196 0.14 3.54 -20.96
CA MET A 196 0.27 4.99 -20.98
C MET A 196 0.26 5.61 -19.58
N THR A 197 -0.29 4.89 -18.60
CA THR A 197 -0.41 5.33 -17.22
C THR A 197 -0.09 4.21 -16.23
N THR A 198 0.22 4.59 -14.99
CA THR A 198 0.40 3.65 -13.88
C THR A 198 -0.90 3.00 -13.42
N ASP A 199 -2.05 3.47 -13.87
CA ASP A 199 -3.34 2.87 -13.55
C ASP A 199 -3.55 1.51 -14.25
N GLU A 200 -2.69 1.21 -15.25
CA GLU A 200 -2.64 -0.08 -15.96
C GLU A 200 -1.67 -1.09 -15.29
N ALA A 201 -1.10 -0.75 -14.14
CA ALA A 201 -0.18 -1.62 -13.42
C ALA A 201 -0.88 -2.85 -12.82
N VAL A 202 -0.22 -4.00 -12.89
CA VAL A 202 -0.71 -5.29 -12.36
C VAL A 202 0.15 -5.73 -11.19
N THR A 203 -0.47 -6.13 -10.09
CA THR A 203 0.23 -6.60 -8.89
C THR A 203 0.98 -7.90 -9.14
N LEU A 204 2.23 -7.98 -8.67
CA LEU A 204 3.10 -9.14 -8.87
C LEU A 204 2.95 -10.25 -7.80
N ASN A 205 2.21 -10.01 -6.71
CA ASN A 205 1.90 -11.00 -5.68
C ASN A 205 3.12 -11.83 -5.17
N GLY A 206 4.22 -11.15 -4.86
CA GLY A 206 5.45 -11.81 -4.39
C GLY A 206 6.35 -12.38 -5.50
N ASN A 207 5.98 -12.18 -6.77
CA ASN A 207 6.81 -12.53 -7.91
C ASN A 207 7.69 -11.33 -8.32
N ILE A 208 8.85 -11.60 -8.93
CA ILE A 208 9.72 -10.56 -9.52
C ILE A 208 9.60 -10.51 -11.06
N GLY A 209 8.66 -11.24 -11.64
CA GLY A 209 8.44 -11.30 -13.08
C GLY A 209 9.67 -11.85 -13.82
N GLN A 210 10.09 -11.15 -14.88
CA GLN A 210 11.26 -11.51 -15.70
C GLN A 210 12.56 -10.88 -15.19
N LEU A 211 12.54 -10.14 -14.08
CA LEU A 211 13.73 -9.53 -13.50
C LEU A 211 14.69 -10.58 -12.94
N LYS A 212 15.98 -10.24 -12.90
CA LYS A 212 17.02 -11.14 -12.38
C LYS A 212 17.88 -10.39 -11.37
N ASN A 213 18.18 -11.06 -10.27
CA ASN A 213 19.19 -10.59 -9.33
C ASN A 213 20.58 -10.60 -9.98
N ASN A 214 21.44 -9.70 -9.57
CA ASN A 214 22.83 -9.64 -10.04
C ASN A 214 23.78 -9.27 -8.87
N SER A 215 25.07 -9.07 -9.16
CA SER A 215 26.07 -8.74 -8.14
C SER A 215 25.81 -7.40 -7.43
N ASP A 216 25.16 -6.47 -8.11
CA ASP A 216 25.06 -5.08 -7.63
C ASP A 216 23.70 -4.77 -7.00
N VAL A 217 22.63 -5.36 -7.52
CA VAL A 217 21.26 -5.04 -7.09
C VAL A 217 20.48 -6.30 -6.71
N ALA A 218 19.83 -6.24 -5.55
CA ALA A 218 18.81 -7.18 -5.13
C ALA A 218 17.44 -6.73 -5.64
N ILE A 219 16.77 -7.57 -6.43
CA ILE A 219 15.35 -7.44 -6.74
C ILE A 219 14.60 -8.21 -5.66
N VAL A 220 14.00 -7.50 -4.74
CA VAL A 220 13.37 -8.06 -3.55
C VAL A 220 11.90 -8.33 -3.86
N PRO A 221 11.44 -9.59 -3.79
CA PRO A 221 10.02 -9.89 -3.89
C PRO A 221 9.30 -9.40 -2.63
N SER A 222 7.98 -9.24 -2.69
CA SER A 222 7.18 -9.13 -1.49
C SER A 222 7.44 -10.36 -0.62
N ALA A 223 7.90 -10.15 0.62
CA ALA A 223 8.22 -11.26 1.51
C ALA A 223 6.94 -12.05 1.80
N MET A 224 7.00 -13.36 1.63
CA MET A 224 5.93 -14.26 2.05
C MET A 224 6.35 -14.84 3.41
N PRO A 225 5.59 -14.63 4.48
CA PRO A 225 5.86 -15.34 5.72
C PRO A 225 5.73 -16.84 5.45
N THR A 226 6.64 -17.64 6.00
CA THR A 226 6.51 -19.10 6.01
C THR A 226 5.14 -19.41 6.59
N ALA A 227 4.23 -20.02 5.78
CA ALA A 227 2.80 -20.14 6.04
C ALA A 227 2.47 -20.35 7.55
N PRO A 228 2.20 -19.29 8.32
CA PRO A 228 2.00 -19.44 9.76
C PRO A 228 0.65 -20.08 10.02
N LYS A 229 0.56 -20.88 11.07
CA LYS A 229 -0.75 -21.33 11.58
C LYS A 229 -1.45 -20.15 12.26
N LEU A 230 -2.18 -19.38 11.48
CA LEU A 230 -2.98 -18.26 12.01
C LEU A 230 -4.23 -18.79 12.71
N LYS A 231 -4.63 -18.09 13.77
CA LYS A 231 -5.88 -18.35 14.49
C LYS A 231 -6.74 -17.09 14.45
N ILE A 232 -8.01 -17.27 14.05
CA ILE A 232 -8.97 -16.18 14.10
C ILE A 232 -9.49 -16.01 15.53
N ASP A 233 -9.48 -14.79 16.03
CA ASP A 233 -10.15 -14.46 17.28
C ASP A 233 -11.65 -14.29 17.03
N THR A 234 -12.42 -15.30 17.38
CA THR A 234 -13.87 -15.31 17.17
C THR A 234 -14.60 -14.26 17.97
N THR A 235 -14.04 -13.80 19.11
CA THR A 235 -14.62 -12.72 19.92
C THR A 235 -14.48 -11.40 19.19
N LEU A 236 -13.31 -11.10 18.64
CA LEU A 236 -13.10 -9.88 17.83
C LEU A 236 -13.96 -9.89 16.56
N VAL A 237 -14.11 -11.03 15.89
CA VAL A 237 -15.03 -11.16 14.76
C VAL A 237 -16.46 -10.81 15.17
N LYS A 238 -16.97 -11.39 16.28
CA LYS A 238 -18.32 -11.09 16.78
C LYS A 238 -18.48 -9.62 17.15
N ASN A 239 -17.48 -9.02 17.78
CA ASN A 239 -17.52 -7.60 18.16
C ASN A 239 -17.63 -6.72 16.90
N ALA A 240 -16.80 -6.95 15.88
CA ALA A 240 -16.86 -6.21 14.62
C ALA A 240 -18.22 -6.40 13.93
N GLN A 241 -18.73 -7.63 13.82
CA GLN A 241 -20.04 -7.92 13.23
C GLN A 241 -21.18 -7.24 13.99
N ASN A 242 -21.15 -7.26 15.34
CA ASN A 242 -22.16 -6.61 16.16
C ASN A 242 -22.11 -5.08 16.02
N ALA A 243 -20.91 -4.49 15.90
CA ALA A 243 -20.77 -3.06 15.64
C ALA A 243 -21.38 -2.70 14.27
N VAL A 244 -21.10 -3.48 13.22
CA VAL A 244 -21.70 -3.28 11.89
C VAL A 244 -23.21 -3.42 11.93
N LYS A 245 -23.73 -4.46 12.61
CA LYS A 245 -25.18 -4.67 12.75
C LYS A 245 -25.86 -3.50 13.47
N LYS A 246 -25.22 -2.97 14.53
CA LYS A 246 -25.78 -1.89 15.35
C LYS A 246 -25.74 -0.53 14.66
N TYR A 247 -24.62 -0.20 14.03
CA TYR A 247 -24.35 1.16 13.55
C TYR A 247 -24.37 1.28 12.01
N GLY A 248 -24.31 0.17 11.28
CA GLY A 248 -24.20 0.17 9.81
C GLY A 248 -25.22 1.06 9.11
N PRO A 249 -26.53 0.96 9.40
CA PRO A 249 -27.54 1.81 8.76
C PRO A 249 -27.31 3.31 8.95
N ALA A 250 -26.87 3.72 10.16
CA ALA A 250 -26.57 5.12 10.43
C ALA A 250 -25.28 5.60 9.73
N VAL A 251 -24.29 4.72 9.60
CA VAL A 251 -23.06 5.00 8.83
C VAL A 251 -23.38 5.12 7.33
N ASP A 252 -24.21 4.23 6.81
CA ASP A 252 -24.63 4.29 5.40
C ASP A 252 -25.39 5.59 5.11
N GLN A 253 -26.24 6.05 6.01
CA GLN A 253 -26.88 7.36 5.92
C GLN A 253 -25.85 8.50 5.91
N LEU A 254 -24.92 8.53 6.87
CA LEU A 254 -23.83 9.52 6.94
C LEU A 254 -23.06 9.61 5.62
N MET A 255 -22.65 8.46 5.06
CA MET A 255 -21.81 8.42 3.87
C MET A 255 -22.57 8.74 2.57
N ASN A 256 -23.85 8.36 2.46
CA ASN A 256 -24.66 8.54 1.26
C ASN A 256 -25.23 9.95 1.15
N THR A 257 -25.40 10.68 2.25
CA THR A 257 -25.95 12.03 2.26
C THR A 257 -24.90 13.13 2.42
N ALA A 258 -23.61 12.77 2.25
CA ALA A 258 -22.51 13.70 2.39
C ALA A 258 -22.65 14.95 1.49
N PRO A 259 -22.30 16.16 2.00
CA PRO A 259 -22.56 17.44 1.31
C PRO A 259 -21.62 17.72 0.12
N GLN A 260 -20.71 16.81 -0.19
CA GLN A 260 -19.72 16.93 -1.27
C GLN A 260 -19.50 15.57 -1.93
N ALA A 261 -18.67 15.56 -3.00
CA ALA A 261 -18.30 14.31 -3.65
C ALA A 261 -17.78 13.29 -2.61
N ARG A 262 -18.35 12.10 -2.64
CA ARG A 262 -18.08 11.02 -1.65
C ARG A 262 -16.60 10.82 -1.37
N ASN A 263 -15.77 10.78 -2.43
CA ASN A 263 -14.32 10.58 -2.29
C ASN A 263 -13.65 11.67 -1.44
N THR A 264 -14.05 12.93 -1.57
CA THR A 264 -13.48 14.03 -0.78
C THR A 264 -13.92 13.96 0.68
N PHE A 265 -15.17 13.58 0.95
CA PHE A 265 -15.69 13.39 2.30
C PHE A 265 -15.00 12.21 3.00
N ASN A 266 -14.85 11.08 2.30
CA ASN A 266 -14.17 9.89 2.81
C ASN A 266 -12.70 10.16 3.16
N GLN A 267 -12.00 10.97 2.37
CA GLN A 267 -10.62 11.36 2.64
C GLN A 267 -10.43 12.11 3.98
N LEU A 268 -11.45 12.76 4.50
CA LEU A 268 -11.36 13.40 5.82
C LEU A 268 -11.11 12.35 6.91
N PHE A 269 -11.80 11.22 6.84
CA PHE A 269 -11.66 10.13 7.81
C PHE A 269 -10.31 9.45 7.70
N THR A 270 -9.91 9.03 6.49
CA THR A 270 -8.65 8.30 6.28
C THR A 270 -7.44 9.16 6.63
N VAL A 271 -7.41 10.44 6.25
CA VAL A 271 -6.30 11.35 6.60
C VAL A 271 -6.25 11.60 8.11
N TYR A 272 -7.42 11.76 8.77
CA TYR A 272 -7.45 11.94 10.21
C TYR A 272 -6.92 10.71 10.96
N ILE A 273 -7.43 9.54 10.61
CA ILE A 273 -7.03 8.27 11.26
C ILE A 273 -5.55 7.99 11.05
N ASN A 274 -5.02 8.18 9.84
CA ASN A 274 -3.59 8.00 9.58
C ASN A 274 -2.72 8.89 10.48
N LYS A 275 -3.13 10.14 10.73
CA LYS A 275 -2.43 11.00 11.69
C LYS A 275 -2.49 10.45 13.11
N LYS A 276 -3.63 9.89 13.52
CA LYS A 276 -3.81 9.32 14.86
C LYS A 276 -3.04 8.02 15.06
N ILE A 277 -2.95 7.17 14.03
CA ILE A 277 -2.11 5.95 14.04
C ILE A 277 -0.64 6.32 14.21
N VAL A 278 -0.13 7.26 13.39
CA VAL A 278 1.27 7.72 13.46
C VAL A 278 1.60 8.32 14.84
N ALA A 279 0.65 9.01 15.45
CA ALA A 279 0.81 9.59 16.79
C ALA A 279 0.65 8.56 17.93
N GLY A 280 0.28 7.31 17.64
CA GLY A 280 -0.04 6.30 18.66
C GLY A 280 -1.28 6.62 19.49
N ASP A 281 -2.14 7.55 19.04
CA ASP A 281 -3.29 8.06 19.76
C ASP A 281 -4.60 7.70 19.05
N LEU A 282 -5.09 6.50 19.31
CA LEU A 282 -6.39 6.03 18.84
C LEU A 282 -7.52 6.26 19.86
N ASN A 283 -7.20 6.87 20.99
CA ASN A 283 -8.18 7.23 21.99
C ASN A 283 -8.93 8.51 21.56
N ASN A 284 -10.21 8.55 21.85
CA ASN A 284 -11.05 9.74 21.64
C ASN A 284 -11.07 10.26 20.17
N LEU A 285 -11.18 9.34 19.20
CA LEU A 285 -11.23 9.69 17.76
C LEU A 285 -12.36 10.67 17.44
N LEU A 286 -13.51 10.55 18.10
CA LEU A 286 -14.70 11.36 17.85
C LEU A 286 -14.46 12.85 18.13
N ALA A 287 -13.97 13.19 19.33
CA ALA A 287 -13.76 14.58 19.72
C ALA A 287 -12.71 15.29 18.84
N GLY A 288 -11.59 14.63 18.59
CA GLY A 288 -10.52 15.21 17.78
C GLY A 288 -10.88 15.35 16.29
N PHE A 289 -11.87 14.60 15.79
CA PHE A 289 -12.25 14.67 14.38
C PHE A 289 -12.94 16.00 14.02
N MET A 290 -13.80 16.50 14.89
CA MET A 290 -14.47 17.79 14.67
C MET A 290 -13.45 18.94 14.61
N ASP A 291 -12.49 18.97 15.52
CA ASP A 291 -11.39 19.93 15.51
C ASP A 291 -10.51 19.80 14.25
N PHE A 292 -10.24 18.56 13.83
CA PHE A 292 -9.51 18.31 12.59
C PHE A 292 -10.24 18.90 11.38
N VAL A 293 -11.55 18.72 11.26
CA VAL A 293 -12.35 19.29 10.15
C VAL A 293 -12.30 20.81 10.18
N GLN A 294 -12.42 21.44 11.33
CA GLN A 294 -12.36 22.89 11.49
C GLN A 294 -11.01 23.49 11.04
N ASN A 295 -9.91 22.75 11.27
CA ASN A 295 -8.57 23.20 10.97
C ASN A 295 -8.08 22.80 9.56
N ARG A 296 -8.92 22.16 8.72
CA ARG A 296 -8.54 21.83 7.33
C ARG A 296 -8.50 23.09 6.43
N PRO A 297 -7.61 23.12 5.42
CA PRO A 297 -7.57 24.19 4.41
C PRO A 297 -8.75 24.06 3.46
N MET A 298 -9.93 24.48 3.89
CA MET A 298 -11.18 24.52 3.14
C MET A 298 -11.86 25.87 3.36
N THR A 299 -12.78 26.25 2.46
CA THR A 299 -13.59 27.46 2.66
C THR A 299 -14.50 27.34 3.87
N ASP A 300 -14.75 28.42 4.57
CA ASP A 300 -15.62 28.42 5.77
C ASP A 300 -17.03 27.89 5.47
N LYS A 301 -17.56 28.24 4.27
CA LYS A 301 -18.85 27.70 3.79
C LYS A 301 -18.84 26.16 3.69
N MET A 302 -17.73 25.57 3.22
CA MET A 302 -17.62 24.13 3.11
C MET A 302 -17.49 23.48 4.50
N LYS A 303 -16.66 24.06 5.37
CA LYS A 303 -16.52 23.59 6.76
C LYS A 303 -17.85 23.58 7.49
N ALA A 304 -18.61 24.70 7.39
CA ALA A 304 -19.93 24.80 8.02
C ALA A 304 -20.87 23.68 7.56
N LYS A 305 -20.96 23.44 6.25
CA LYS A 305 -21.79 22.36 5.70
C LYS A 305 -21.36 20.97 6.19
N ILE A 306 -20.07 20.69 6.26
CA ILE A 306 -19.55 19.40 6.74
C ILE A 306 -19.89 19.24 8.23
N VAL A 307 -19.63 20.26 9.05
CA VAL A 307 -19.91 20.24 10.50
C VAL A 307 -21.40 20.07 10.77
N GLU A 308 -22.26 20.78 10.04
CA GLU A 308 -23.71 20.63 10.11
C GLU A 308 -24.12 19.19 9.78
N HIS A 309 -23.61 18.65 8.68
CA HIS A 309 -23.88 17.27 8.26
C HIS A 309 -23.43 16.24 9.30
N LEU A 310 -22.21 16.39 9.86
CA LEU A 310 -21.69 15.51 10.91
C LEU A 310 -22.56 15.56 12.19
N LYS A 311 -23.01 16.76 12.59
CA LYS A 311 -23.92 16.92 13.73
C LYS A 311 -25.29 16.30 13.46
N ALA A 312 -25.83 16.47 12.27
CA ALA A 312 -27.12 15.86 11.88
C ALA A 312 -27.06 14.32 11.80
N ASN A 313 -25.86 13.74 11.63
CA ASN A 313 -25.62 12.32 11.52
C ASN A 313 -24.69 11.79 12.62
N GLU A 314 -24.81 12.31 13.84
CA GLU A 314 -23.91 11.97 14.97
C GLU A 314 -23.84 10.46 15.24
N ALA A 315 -24.98 9.76 15.21
CA ALA A 315 -25.02 8.30 15.39
C ALA A 315 -24.20 7.57 14.30
N GLY A 316 -24.23 8.05 13.06
CA GLY A 316 -23.40 7.55 11.96
C GLY A 316 -21.91 7.83 12.19
N LEU A 317 -21.56 9.02 12.67
CA LEU A 317 -20.18 9.39 12.98
C LEU A 317 -19.60 8.53 14.11
N VAL A 318 -20.34 8.37 15.22
CA VAL A 318 -19.99 7.46 16.34
C VAL A 318 -19.83 6.03 15.82
N GLY A 319 -20.77 5.58 14.99
CA GLY A 319 -20.78 4.26 14.39
C GLY A 319 -19.58 4.00 13.50
N ALA A 320 -19.21 4.95 12.66
CA ALA A 320 -18.08 4.83 11.73
C ALA A 320 -16.77 4.59 12.48
N PHE A 321 -16.46 5.37 13.52
CA PHE A 321 -15.27 5.15 14.33
C PHE A 321 -15.35 3.88 15.19
N THR A 322 -16.53 3.54 15.72
CA THR A 322 -16.70 2.29 16.49
C THR A 322 -16.43 1.06 15.64
N ILE A 323 -17.02 0.99 14.42
CA ILE A 323 -16.81 -0.11 13.48
C ILE A 323 -15.34 -0.17 13.06
N TRP A 324 -14.75 0.99 12.74
CA TRP A 324 -13.33 1.06 12.36
C TRP A 324 -12.41 0.50 13.46
N ILE A 325 -12.62 0.90 14.73
CA ILE A 325 -11.82 0.42 15.87
C ILE A 325 -11.93 -1.10 16.02
N GLU A 326 -13.15 -1.66 15.95
CA GLU A 326 -13.32 -3.11 16.11
C GLU A 326 -12.69 -3.90 14.95
N MET A 327 -12.75 -3.39 13.71
CA MET A 327 -12.07 -3.98 12.58
C MET A 327 -10.54 -3.83 12.69
N TYR A 328 -10.04 -2.69 13.17
CA TYR A 328 -8.62 -2.47 13.43
C TYR A 328 -8.08 -3.48 14.46
N LYS A 329 -8.78 -3.69 15.58
CA LYS A 329 -8.41 -4.71 16.57
C LYS A 329 -8.36 -6.11 15.96
N LEU A 330 -9.35 -6.46 15.14
CA LEU A 330 -9.40 -7.74 14.45
C LEU A 330 -8.20 -7.89 13.49
N LYS A 331 -7.92 -6.88 12.66
CA LYS A 331 -6.75 -6.87 11.78
C LYS A 331 -5.45 -7.01 12.58
N MET A 332 -5.26 -6.23 13.64
CA MET A 332 -4.04 -6.26 14.44
C MET A 332 -3.81 -7.59 15.14
N SER A 333 -4.88 -8.32 15.51
CA SER A 333 -4.74 -9.68 16.05
C SER A 333 -4.12 -10.65 15.04
N VAL A 334 -4.40 -10.48 13.75
CA VAL A 334 -3.80 -11.26 12.65
C VAL A 334 -2.39 -10.77 12.34
N VAL A 335 -2.21 -9.46 12.20
CA VAL A 335 -0.90 -8.84 11.92
C VAL A 335 0.15 -9.22 12.97
N ASN A 336 -0.21 -9.22 14.26
CA ASN A 336 0.68 -9.63 15.34
C ASN A 336 1.11 -11.11 15.23
N GLN A 337 0.23 -11.99 14.75
CA GLN A 337 0.59 -13.39 14.49
C GLN A 337 1.51 -13.52 13.26
N LEU A 338 1.25 -12.74 12.20
CA LEU A 338 2.08 -12.69 11.00
C LEU A 338 3.48 -12.17 11.32
N ASN A 339 3.59 -11.09 12.09
CA ASN A 339 4.88 -10.50 12.49
C ASN A 339 5.74 -11.48 13.32
N LYS A 340 5.11 -12.33 14.15
CA LYS A 340 5.83 -13.36 14.92
C LYS A 340 6.39 -14.48 14.03
N ALA A 341 5.77 -14.72 12.87
CA ALA A 341 6.15 -15.77 11.95
C ALA A 341 7.01 -15.27 10.78
N ALA A 342 7.15 -13.95 10.63
CA ALA A 342 7.85 -13.34 9.50
C ALA A 342 9.38 -13.41 9.67
N GLU A 343 10.07 -13.72 8.58
CA GLU A 343 11.53 -13.59 8.46
C GLU A 343 11.99 -12.12 8.41
N VAL A 344 11.04 -11.22 8.21
CA VAL A 344 11.21 -9.77 8.17
C VAL A 344 10.23 -9.17 9.16
N SER A 345 10.73 -8.39 10.10
CA SER A 345 9.90 -7.70 11.09
C SER A 345 10.06 -6.19 10.97
N PRO A 346 8.95 -5.42 11.00
CA PRO A 346 9.02 -3.99 11.26
C PRO A 346 9.46 -3.77 12.73
N VAL A 347 10.38 -2.85 12.93
CA VAL A 347 10.87 -2.45 14.26
C VAL A 347 10.55 -0.96 14.41
N ASN A 348 9.78 -0.60 15.43
CA ASN A 348 9.45 0.79 15.76
C ASN A 348 10.57 1.43 16.59
#